data_6d1141fae1f51bb5a4d202b2d8c7caef
#
_entry.id   6d1141fae1f51bb5a4d202b2d8c7caef
#
_cell.length_a   1.000
_cell.length_b   1.000
_cell.length_c   1.000
_cell.angle_alpha   90.00
_cell.angle_beta   90.00
_cell.angle_gamma   90.00
#
_symmetry.space_group_name_H-M   'P 1'
#
loop_
_entity.id
_entity.type
_entity.pdbx_description
1 polymer ?
#
loop_
_entity_poly.entity_id
_entity_poly.type
_entity_poly.pdbx_seq_one_letter_code
_entity_poly.pdbx_strand_id
1 'polypeptide(L)'
;MPLYPRHGCFVLGQAKDGKCPGVEIKTACVYPQNAPRERTLYSTVESAEDFCDPVAGLLRQAGVRQNDTVVLVGDGAPWIARIAELQNLPLVLDVFHASHYLDVVMQASDWTEAQRLAERKRLLKGEIQLQSWLETCLPLPCKREAWIEEARSALNYLQNRLSQMDYPTFITRGWPIGSGQIEGINKSVIGHRMKRSGQHWSRPGARGMASLRARRYSRRSPLSQDHLRHAAFPTSQI
;
A
#
# COMPACT_ATOMS: atom_id res chain seq x y z
N MET A 1 15.48 -26.05 3.62
CA MET A 1 15.65 -24.61 3.38
C MET A 1 14.45 -23.92 4.06
N PRO A 2 14.65 -23.06 5.06
CA PRO A 2 13.51 -22.44 5.73
C PRO A 2 12.75 -21.55 4.74
N LEU A 3 11.45 -21.80 4.61
CA LEU A 3 10.54 -21.01 3.80
C LEU A 3 10.24 -19.73 4.57
N TYR A 4 10.90 -18.64 4.20
CA TYR A 4 10.58 -17.33 4.75
C TYR A 4 9.23 -16.85 4.21
N PRO A 5 8.40 -16.24 5.07
CA PRO A 5 7.13 -15.67 4.65
C PRO A 5 7.34 -14.62 3.56
N ARG A 6 6.55 -14.72 2.50
CA ARG A 6 6.54 -13.75 1.40
C ARG A 6 5.42 -12.77 1.66
N HIS A 7 5.72 -11.48 1.46
CA HIS A 7 4.76 -10.43 1.72
C HIS A 7 4.54 -9.56 0.51
N GLY A 8 3.37 -9.06 0.31
CA GLY A 8 3.03 -8.16 -0.74
C GLY A 8 2.14 -7.05 -0.36
N CYS A 9 2.21 -5.94 -1.01
CA CYS A 9 1.13 -5.22 -1.37
C CYS A 9 1.20 -3.86 -1.74
N PHE A 10 0.65 -3.05 -2.29
CA PHE A 10 -0.12 -2.13 -2.55
C PHE A 10 -0.15 -0.85 -3.12
N VAL A 11 -0.81 -0.29 -3.50
CA VAL A 11 -1.62 0.78 -3.80
C VAL A 11 -1.18 2.13 -4.13
N LEU A 12 -1.79 2.92 -4.97
CA LEU A 12 -1.99 4.15 -4.93
C LEU A 12 -2.67 5.07 -5.66
N GLY A 13 -3.11 5.96 -5.45
CA GLY A 13 -3.59 7.09 -6.07
C GLY A 13 -2.90 8.34 -5.72
N GLN A 14 -2.78 9.51 -6.26
CA GLN A 14 -3.35 10.24 -7.04
C GLN A 14 -3.08 11.67 -7.10
N ALA A 15 -3.13 12.51 -7.85
CA ALA A 15 -3.06 13.92 -7.66
C ALA A 15 -4.34 14.62 -8.12
N LYS A 16 -4.89 15.45 -7.28
CA LYS A 16 -5.90 16.42 -7.66
C LYS A 16 -5.20 17.73 -7.95
N ASP A 17 -4.99 18.03 -9.23
CA ASP A 17 -4.85 19.41 -9.67
C ASP A 17 -6.19 19.84 -10.24
N GLY A 18 -6.72 20.96 -9.76
CA GLY A 18 -8.10 21.41 -9.97
C GLY A 18 -8.51 21.79 -11.39
N LYS A 19 -7.87 21.28 -12.43
CA LYS A 19 -8.19 21.61 -13.84
C LYS A 19 -8.37 20.41 -14.77
N CYS A 20 -7.99 19.21 -14.36
CA CYS A 20 -8.31 17.98 -15.09
C CYS A 20 -8.65 16.88 -14.09
N PRO A 21 -9.65 16.04 -14.32
CA PRO A 21 -9.89 14.89 -13.47
C PRO A 21 -8.64 13.98 -13.51
N GLY A 22 -7.94 13.89 -12.38
CA GLY A 22 -6.76 13.05 -12.26
C GLY A 22 -7.12 11.58 -12.49
N VAL A 23 -6.32 10.88 -13.28
CA VAL A 23 -6.48 9.45 -13.47
C VAL A 23 -5.80 8.75 -12.28
N GLU A 24 -6.59 8.06 -11.47
CA GLU A 24 -6.06 7.24 -10.39
C GLU A 24 -5.37 6.01 -10.97
N ILE A 25 -4.12 5.77 -10.56
CA ILE A 25 -3.36 4.57 -10.91
C ILE A 25 -3.18 3.72 -9.67
N LYS A 26 -3.76 2.52 -9.70
CA LYS A 26 -3.58 1.52 -8.65
C LYS A 26 -2.36 0.67 -8.96
N THR A 27 -1.56 0.39 -7.95
CA THR A 27 -0.35 -0.45 -8.07
C THR A 27 -0.33 -1.50 -6.98
N ALA A 28 -0.15 -2.75 -7.35
CA ALA A 28 0.14 -3.85 -6.44
C ALA A 28 1.59 -4.30 -6.63
N CYS A 29 2.22 -4.69 -5.52
CA CYS A 29 3.57 -5.22 -5.50
C CYS A 29 3.62 -6.46 -4.61
N VAL A 30 4.09 -7.56 -5.15
CA VAL A 30 4.37 -8.79 -4.40
C VAL A 30 5.87 -9.03 -4.38
N TYR A 31 6.43 -9.26 -3.20
CA TYR A 31 7.85 -9.51 -3.04
C TYR A 31 8.13 -10.41 -1.83
N PRO A 32 9.20 -11.22 -1.86
CA PRO A 32 9.69 -11.90 -0.66
C PRO A 32 10.29 -10.90 0.31
N GLN A 33 9.96 -10.99 1.60
CA GLN A 33 10.45 -10.05 2.60
C GLN A 33 11.99 -10.00 2.68
N ASN A 34 12.64 -11.14 2.52
CA ASN A 34 14.10 -11.24 2.54
C ASN A 34 14.78 -10.84 1.22
N ALA A 35 14.00 -10.61 0.17
CA ALA A 35 14.48 -10.22 -1.15
C ALA A 35 13.54 -9.21 -1.83
N PRO A 36 13.37 -7.98 -1.29
CA PRO A 36 12.37 -7.02 -1.78
C PRO A 36 12.66 -6.48 -3.19
N ARG A 37 13.84 -6.79 -3.74
CA ARG A 37 14.17 -6.51 -5.14
C ARG A 37 13.59 -7.54 -6.11
N GLU A 38 13.28 -8.76 -5.64
CA GLU A 38 12.60 -9.80 -6.42
C GLU A 38 11.09 -9.60 -6.40
N ARG A 39 10.65 -8.50 -6.93
CA ARG A 39 9.26 -8.06 -6.89
C ARG A 39 8.53 -8.31 -8.21
N THR A 40 7.25 -8.58 -8.10
CA THR A 40 6.31 -8.63 -9.21
C THR A 40 5.30 -7.51 -9.04
N LEU A 41 5.08 -6.71 -10.07
CA LEU A 41 4.26 -5.51 -10.05
C LEU A 41 3.08 -5.62 -11.00
N TYR A 42 1.96 -5.06 -10.60
CA TYR A 42 0.82 -4.79 -11.44
C TYR A 42 0.35 -3.35 -11.24
N SER A 43 0.14 -2.61 -12.32
CA SER A 43 -0.36 -1.23 -12.25
C SER A 43 -1.38 -0.99 -13.34
N THR A 44 -2.51 -0.37 -12.99
CA THR A 44 -3.60 -0.06 -13.91
C THR A 44 -4.39 1.17 -13.48
N VAL A 45 -5.23 1.68 -14.38
CA VAL A 45 -6.19 2.76 -14.16
C VAL A 45 -7.63 2.26 -13.99
N GLU A 46 -7.80 0.95 -13.85
CA GLU A 46 -9.11 0.33 -13.69
C GLU A 46 -9.79 0.71 -12.37
N SER A 47 -11.08 0.37 -12.26
CA SER A 47 -11.84 0.51 -11.04
C SER A 47 -11.23 -0.30 -9.88
N ALA A 48 -11.71 -0.09 -8.67
CA ALA A 48 -11.29 -0.88 -7.52
C ALA A 48 -11.75 -2.35 -7.65
N GLU A 49 -12.92 -2.57 -8.23
CA GLU A 49 -13.49 -3.90 -8.47
C GLU A 49 -12.65 -4.68 -9.50
N ASP A 50 -12.40 -4.06 -10.66
CA ASP A 50 -11.58 -4.66 -11.72
C ASP A 50 -10.12 -4.90 -11.31
N PHE A 51 -9.67 -4.25 -10.25
CA PHE A 51 -8.31 -4.46 -9.71
C PHE A 51 -8.20 -5.71 -8.83
N CYS A 52 -9.30 -6.18 -8.24
CA CYS A 52 -9.27 -7.32 -7.32
C CYS A 52 -8.88 -8.64 -8.01
N ASP A 53 -9.42 -8.93 -9.18
CA ASP A 53 -9.18 -10.17 -9.91
C ASP A 53 -7.72 -10.34 -10.37
N PRO A 54 -7.08 -9.32 -10.97
CA PRO A 54 -5.66 -9.39 -11.34
C PRO A 54 -4.70 -9.65 -10.17
N VAL A 55 -5.06 -9.28 -8.94
CA VAL A 55 -4.21 -9.51 -7.76
C VAL A 55 -4.01 -11.00 -7.49
N ALA A 56 -5.03 -11.83 -7.63
CA ALA A 56 -4.89 -13.29 -7.50
C ALA A 56 -3.92 -13.85 -8.56
N GLY A 57 -3.99 -13.30 -9.78
CA GLY A 57 -3.04 -13.63 -10.86
C GLY A 57 -1.62 -13.18 -10.51
N LEU A 58 -1.47 -12.00 -9.91
CA LEU A 58 -0.18 -11.46 -9.50
C LEU A 58 0.49 -12.33 -8.41
N LEU A 59 -0.26 -12.84 -7.44
CA LEU A 59 0.26 -13.75 -6.42
C LEU A 59 0.81 -15.03 -7.05
N ARG A 60 0.05 -15.64 -7.97
CA ARG A 60 0.51 -16.82 -8.73
C ARG A 60 1.75 -16.52 -9.57
N GLN A 61 1.77 -15.39 -10.27
CA GLN A 61 2.92 -14.95 -11.08
C GLN A 61 4.17 -14.70 -10.21
N ALA A 62 4.00 -14.20 -9.00
CA ALA A 62 5.08 -14.04 -8.04
C ALA A 62 5.58 -15.37 -7.47
N GLY A 63 4.94 -16.48 -7.81
CA GLY A 63 5.28 -17.82 -7.36
C GLY A 63 4.90 -18.08 -5.91
N VAL A 64 3.85 -17.41 -5.41
CA VAL A 64 3.28 -17.67 -4.08
C VAL A 64 2.64 -19.06 -4.09
N ARG A 65 2.94 -19.85 -3.07
CA ARG A 65 2.46 -21.22 -2.87
C ARG A 65 1.42 -21.24 -1.74
N GLN A 66 0.64 -22.31 -1.69
CA GLN A 66 -0.42 -22.48 -0.69
C GLN A 66 0.09 -22.41 0.76
N ASN A 67 1.32 -22.82 1.02
CA ASN A 67 1.94 -22.83 2.36
C ASN A 67 2.78 -21.57 2.63
N ASP A 68 2.84 -20.61 1.74
CA ASP A 68 3.53 -19.34 1.98
C ASP A 68 2.63 -18.44 2.83
N THR A 69 3.21 -17.78 3.84
CA THR A 69 2.53 -16.73 4.57
C THR A 69 2.60 -15.45 3.76
N VAL A 70 1.45 -14.95 3.31
CA VAL A 70 1.34 -13.68 2.60
C VAL A 70 0.59 -12.69 3.48
N VAL A 71 1.13 -11.48 3.61
CA VAL A 71 0.52 -10.39 4.38
C VAL A 71 0.26 -9.22 3.44
N LEU A 72 -0.94 -8.67 3.52
CA LEU A 72 -1.32 -7.49 2.80
C LEU A 72 -1.02 -6.26 3.65
N VAL A 73 -0.32 -5.26 3.11
CA VAL A 73 -0.10 -3.97 3.76
C VAL A 73 -0.71 -2.87 2.91
N GLY A 74 -1.51 -1.99 3.49
CA GLY A 74 -2.16 -0.93 2.73
C GLY A 74 -2.57 0.28 3.56
N ASP A 75 -3.06 1.32 2.87
CA ASP A 75 -3.49 2.60 3.45
C ASP A 75 -4.90 2.58 4.06
N GLY A 76 -5.55 1.41 4.09
CA GLY A 76 -6.89 1.23 4.66
C GLY A 76 -8.03 1.60 3.70
N ALA A 77 -7.78 1.76 2.41
CA ALA A 77 -8.86 1.92 1.44
C ALA A 77 -9.79 0.69 1.41
N PRO A 78 -11.12 0.86 1.30
CA PRO A 78 -12.09 -0.24 1.39
C PRO A 78 -11.84 -1.39 0.43
N TRP A 79 -11.37 -1.10 -0.79
CA TRP A 79 -11.08 -2.13 -1.79
C TRP A 79 -9.86 -2.99 -1.43
N ILE A 80 -8.94 -2.50 -0.59
CA ILE A 80 -7.83 -3.29 -0.06
C ILE A 80 -8.34 -4.34 0.91
N ALA A 81 -9.26 -3.96 1.80
CA ALA A 81 -9.92 -4.90 2.70
C ALA A 81 -10.68 -5.97 1.90
N ARG A 82 -11.33 -5.57 0.80
CA ARG A 82 -11.99 -6.52 -0.09
C ARG A 82 -11.03 -7.53 -0.73
N ILE A 83 -9.84 -7.10 -1.13
CA ILE A 83 -8.79 -8.03 -1.63
C ILE A 83 -8.34 -8.98 -0.52
N ALA A 84 -8.13 -8.46 0.70
CA ALA A 84 -7.74 -9.30 1.84
C ALA A 84 -8.77 -10.41 2.11
N GLU A 85 -10.05 -10.06 2.11
CA GLU A 85 -11.16 -11.02 2.25
C GLU A 85 -11.16 -12.07 1.13
N LEU A 86 -11.16 -11.62 -0.14
CA LEU A 86 -11.25 -12.50 -1.30
C LEU A 86 -10.07 -13.48 -1.41
N GLN A 87 -8.89 -13.07 -0.95
CA GLN A 87 -7.68 -13.89 -0.98
C GLN A 87 -7.38 -14.56 0.37
N ASN A 88 -8.24 -14.36 1.38
CA ASN A 88 -8.03 -14.84 2.75
C ASN A 88 -6.64 -14.48 3.30
N LEU A 89 -6.28 -13.20 3.17
CA LEU A 89 -4.98 -12.68 3.59
C LEU A 89 -5.11 -11.82 4.86
N PRO A 90 -4.19 -11.93 5.82
CA PRO A 90 -4.08 -10.97 6.91
C PRO A 90 -3.78 -9.58 6.33
N LEU A 91 -4.49 -8.57 6.84
CA LEU A 91 -4.35 -7.18 6.44
C LEU A 91 -3.69 -6.38 7.55
N VAL A 92 -2.65 -5.64 7.18
CA VAL A 92 -1.94 -4.69 8.05
C VAL A 92 -2.19 -3.29 7.51
N LEU A 93 -2.72 -2.41 8.36
CA LEU A 93 -2.80 -0.98 8.04
C LEU A 93 -1.38 -0.39 8.07
N ASP A 94 -1.02 0.37 7.05
CA ASP A 94 0.25 1.08 7.01
C ASP A 94 0.44 1.95 8.26
N VAL A 95 1.55 1.76 8.95
CA VAL A 95 1.82 2.43 10.23
C VAL A 95 1.99 3.94 10.08
N PHE A 96 2.47 4.42 8.94
CA PHE A 96 2.58 5.87 8.69
C PHE A 96 1.19 6.46 8.44
N HIS A 97 0.31 5.72 7.77
CA HIS A 97 -1.08 6.11 7.56
C HIS A 97 -1.84 6.14 8.89
N ALA A 98 -1.72 5.09 9.71
CA ALA A 98 -2.27 5.07 11.06
C ALA A 98 -1.74 6.22 11.91
N SER A 99 -0.43 6.52 11.85
CA SER A 99 0.19 7.59 12.63
C SER A 99 -0.37 8.97 12.31
N HIS A 100 -0.84 9.19 11.08
CA HIS A 100 -1.50 10.44 10.70
C HIS A 100 -2.84 10.61 11.45
N TYR A 101 -3.67 9.58 11.50
CA TYR A 101 -4.94 9.62 12.24
C TYR A 101 -4.72 9.72 13.76
N LEU A 102 -3.70 9.04 14.29
CA LEU A 102 -3.32 9.23 15.68
C LEU A 102 -2.93 10.67 15.99
N ASP A 103 -2.17 11.30 15.09
CA ASP A 103 -1.75 12.71 15.27
C ASP A 103 -2.94 13.65 15.33
N VAL A 104 -3.96 13.44 14.50
CA VAL A 104 -5.23 14.19 14.54
C VAL A 104 -5.93 14.03 15.90
N VAL A 105 -6.02 12.81 16.42
CA VAL A 105 -6.64 12.54 17.74
C VAL A 105 -5.83 13.19 18.87
N MET A 106 -4.52 13.04 18.87
CA MET A 106 -3.64 13.64 19.88
C MET A 106 -3.69 15.18 19.86
N GLN A 107 -3.78 15.75 18.66
CA GLN A 107 -3.90 17.20 18.49
C GLN A 107 -5.21 17.75 19.08
N ALA A 108 -6.31 17.01 18.89
CA ALA A 108 -7.59 17.36 19.51
C ALA A 108 -7.62 17.13 21.02
N SER A 109 -6.74 16.30 21.56
CA SER A 109 -6.60 16.01 22.99
C SER A 109 -5.61 16.93 23.71
N ASP A 110 -5.27 18.08 23.15
CA ASP A 110 -4.34 19.08 23.68
C ASP A 110 -2.91 18.55 23.96
N TRP A 111 -2.48 17.48 23.28
CA TRP A 111 -1.12 16.96 23.40
C TRP A 111 -0.12 17.93 22.76
N THR A 112 0.98 18.18 23.43
CA THR A 112 2.07 19.00 22.88
C THR A 112 2.73 18.29 21.68
N GLU A 113 3.37 19.06 20.82
CA GLU A 113 4.10 18.50 19.68
C GLU A 113 5.17 17.47 20.08
N ALA A 114 5.87 17.74 21.20
CA ALA A 114 6.87 16.80 21.73
C ALA A 114 6.25 15.46 22.17
N GLN A 115 5.10 15.51 22.83
CA GLN A 115 4.36 14.31 23.21
C GLN A 115 3.86 13.52 21.98
N ARG A 116 3.27 14.22 21.01
CA ARG A 116 2.80 13.60 19.75
C ARG A 116 3.96 12.92 18.99
N LEU A 117 5.11 13.58 18.91
CA LEU A 117 6.30 13.03 18.28
C LEU A 117 6.81 11.78 19.02
N ALA A 118 6.79 11.78 20.36
CA ALA A 118 7.19 10.62 21.17
C ALA A 118 6.26 9.43 20.93
N GLU A 119 4.94 9.64 20.95
CA GLU A 119 3.96 8.58 20.69
C GLU A 119 4.04 8.03 19.26
N ARG A 120 4.23 8.88 18.25
CA ARG A 120 4.48 8.42 16.88
C ARG A 120 5.72 7.54 16.79
N LYS A 121 6.81 7.86 17.48
CA LYS A 121 8.01 7.02 17.53
C LYS A 121 7.72 5.67 18.18
N ARG A 122 6.95 5.65 19.27
CA ARG A 122 6.53 4.40 19.93
C ARG A 122 5.65 3.54 19.02
N LEU A 123 4.71 4.16 18.31
CA LEU A 123 3.87 3.44 17.33
C LEU A 123 4.72 2.78 16.24
N LEU A 124 5.65 3.54 15.65
CA LEU A 124 6.54 3.05 14.58
C LEU A 124 7.43 1.89 15.03
N LYS A 125 7.72 1.80 16.32
CA LYS A 125 8.46 0.67 16.92
C LYS A 125 7.57 -0.50 17.33
N GLY A 126 6.25 -0.37 17.21
CA GLY A 126 5.29 -1.36 17.70
C GLY A 126 5.22 -1.45 19.22
N GLU A 127 5.51 -0.35 19.93
CA GLU A 127 5.49 -0.29 21.39
C GLU A 127 4.11 0.13 21.96
N ILE A 128 3.11 0.37 21.11
CA ILE A 128 1.77 0.79 21.50
C ILE A 128 0.75 -0.28 21.20
N GLN A 129 0.01 -0.70 22.23
CA GLN A 129 -1.24 -1.43 22.08
C GLN A 129 -2.37 -0.44 21.79
N LEU A 130 -2.79 -0.37 20.54
CA LEU A 130 -3.62 0.73 20.06
C LEU A 130 -4.99 0.75 20.68
N GLN A 131 -5.58 -0.41 20.99
CA GLN A 131 -6.89 -0.47 21.65
C GLN A 131 -6.86 0.25 23.01
N SER A 132 -5.93 -0.14 23.89
CA SER A 132 -5.78 0.49 25.21
C SER A 132 -5.41 1.96 25.09
N TRP A 133 -4.61 2.32 24.07
CA TRP A 133 -4.22 3.70 23.82
C TRP A 133 -5.43 4.56 23.44
N LEU A 134 -6.31 4.08 22.56
CA LEU A 134 -7.53 4.79 22.17
C LEU A 134 -8.48 5.01 23.35
N GLU A 135 -8.57 4.03 24.24
CA GLU A 135 -9.37 4.14 25.46
C GLU A 135 -8.87 5.27 26.40
N THR A 136 -7.56 5.53 26.43
CA THR A 136 -6.97 6.64 27.20
C THR A 136 -7.22 8.01 26.59
N CYS A 137 -7.50 8.08 25.29
CA CYS A 137 -7.78 9.32 24.58
C CYS A 137 -9.25 9.76 24.66
N LEU A 138 -10.12 8.97 25.25
CA LEU A 138 -11.54 9.27 25.41
C LEU A 138 -11.87 9.61 26.89
N PRO A 139 -12.70 10.67 27.17
CA PRO A 139 -13.32 11.62 26.23
C PRO A 139 -12.35 12.68 25.74
N LEU A 140 -12.53 13.15 24.50
CA LEU A 140 -11.70 14.19 23.88
C LEU A 140 -11.93 15.56 24.57
N PRO A 141 -10.99 16.13 25.31
CA PRO A 141 -11.15 17.41 25.97
C PRO A 141 -10.86 18.58 25.00
N CYS A 142 -11.53 18.63 23.86
CA CYS A 142 -11.22 19.61 22.84
C CYS A 142 -12.02 20.90 23.01
N LYS A 143 -11.34 22.06 22.88
CA LYS A 143 -11.93 23.40 22.97
C LYS A 143 -12.42 23.97 21.63
N ARG A 144 -12.16 23.28 20.50
CA ARG A 144 -12.52 23.73 19.15
C ARG A 144 -13.44 22.72 18.46
N GLU A 145 -14.68 23.09 18.21
CA GLU A 145 -15.69 22.20 17.61
C GLU A 145 -15.25 21.59 16.28
N ALA A 146 -14.59 22.35 15.41
CA ALA A 146 -14.11 21.85 14.12
C ALA A 146 -13.09 20.69 14.27
N TRP A 147 -12.26 20.73 15.31
CA TRP A 147 -11.29 19.67 15.58
C TRP A 147 -11.92 18.43 16.21
N ILE A 148 -13.05 18.63 16.92
CA ILE A 148 -13.79 17.51 17.50
C ILE A 148 -14.33 16.58 16.42
N GLU A 149 -14.89 17.14 15.34
CA GLU A 149 -15.46 16.33 14.27
C GLU A 149 -14.38 15.57 13.48
N GLU A 150 -13.26 16.25 13.19
CA GLU A 150 -12.12 15.61 12.53
C GLU A 150 -11.51 14.49 13.40
N ALA A 151 -11.33 14.75 14.71
CA ALA A 151 -10.84 13.75 15.65
C ALA A 151 -11.82 12.59 15.84
N ARG A 152 -13.13 12.84 15.84
CA ARG A 152 -14.16 11.80 15.91
C ARG A 152 -14.10 10.92 14.66
N SER A 153 -13.95 11.51 13.49
CA SER A 153 -13.77 10.79 12.24
C SER A 153 -12.50 9.94 12.25
N ALA A 154 -11.39 10.50 12.76
CA ALA A 154 -10.13 9.79 12.90
C ALA A 154 -10.24 8.62 13.91
N LEU A 155 -10.90 8.82 15.05
CA LEU A 155 -11.17 7.77 16.03
C LEU A 155 -12.00 6.62 15.42
N ASN A 156 -13.09 6.95 14.76
CA ASN A 156 -13.92 5.94 14.09
C ASN A 156 -13.12 5.18 13.02
N TYR A 157 -12.27 5.87 12.27
CA TYR A 157 -11.40 5.23 11.30
C TYR A 157 -10.47 4.21 11.95
N LEU A 158 -9.82 4.57 13.07
CA LEU A 158 -8.89 3.71 13.81
C LEU A 158 -9.64 2.55 14.49
N GLN A 159 -10.76 2.82 15.17
CA GLN A 159 -11.56 1.80 15.85
C GLN A 159 -12.03 0.70 14.88
N ASN A 160 -12.48 1.07 13.69
CA ASN A 160 -12.93 0.12 12.66
C ASN A 160 -11.79 -0.72 12.06
N ARG A 161 -10.53 -0.45 12.43
CA ARG A 161 -9.33 -1.12 11.88
C ARG A 161 -8.37 -1.66 12.93
N LEU A 162 -8.84 -1.78 14.19
CA LEU A 162 -7.98 -2.25 15.30
C LEU A 162 -7.28 -3.57 15.01
N SER A 163 -7.96 -4.53 14.38
CA SER A 163 -7.39 -5.82 14.00
C SER A 163 -6.27 -5.73 12.96
N GLN A 164 -6.18 -4.60 12.24
CA GLN A 164 -5.17 -4.32 11.23
C GLN A 164 -3.95 -3.58 11.80
N MET A 165 -3.93 -3.29 13.10
CA MET A 165 -2.95 -2.41 13.75
C MET A 165 -2.31 -3.02 15.00
N ASP A 166 -2.34 -4.33 15.15
CA ASP A 166 -1.61 -5.02 16.25
C ASP A 166 -0.11 -5.10 15.90
N TYR A 167 0.51 -3.92 15.75
CA TYR A 167 1.92 -3.81 15.34
C TYR A 167 2.90 -4.55 16.24
N PRO A 168 2.73 -4.60 17.58
CA PRO A 168 3.61 -5.41 18.43
C PRO A 168 3.63 -6.88 18.00
N THR A 169 2.45 -7.46 17.79
CA THR A 169 2.33 -8.85 17.33
C THR A 169 2.86 -9.03 15.90
N PHE A 170 2.58 -8.08 15.01
CA PHE A 170 3.05 -8.15 13.62
C PHE A 170 4.57 -8.11 13.54
N ILE A 171 5.23 -7.24 14.31
CA ILE A 171 6.69 -7.16 14.40
C ILE A 171 7.27 -8.46 14.95
N THR A 172 6.67 -9.02 16.02
CA THR A 172 7.10 -10.29 16.60
C THR A 172 7.01 -11.45 15.60
N ARG A 173 5.99 -11.42 14.72
CA ARG A 173 5.84 -12.39 13.62
C ARG A 173 6.77 -12.09 12.43
N GLY A 174 7.54 -11.01 12.49
CA GLY A 174 8.39 -10.55 11.40
C GLY A 174 7.61 -9.98 10.22
N TRP A 175 6.36 -9.55 10.42
CA TRP A 175 5.55 -8.95 9.36
C TRP A 175 5.92 -7.48 9.15
N PRO A 176 5.89 -6.98 7.90
CA PRO A 176 6.08 -5.56 7.64
C PRO A 176 4.86 -4.77 8.12
N ILE A 177 5.11 -3.65 8.79
CA ILE A 177 4.06 -2.75 9.28
C ILE A 177 3.94 -1.46 8.45
N GLY A 178 4.83 -1.26 7.49
CA GLY A 178 4.85 -0.07 6.65
C GLY A 178 4.95 -0.37 5.17
N SER A 179 4.32 0.47 4.36
CA SER A 179 4.27 0.38 2.90
C SER A 179 5.41 1.11 2.18
N GLY A 180 6.49 1.45 2.86
CA GLY A 180 7.60 2.25 2.31
C GLY A 180 8.18 1.72 0.99
N GLN A 181 8.11 0.40 0.76
CA GLN A 181 8.50 -0.20 -0.52
C GLN A 181 7.60 0.27 -1.66
N ILE A 182 6.29 0.40 -1.44
CA ILE A 182 5.36 0.80 -2.48
C ILE A 182 5.46 2.29 -2.80
N GLU A 183 5.80 3.13 -1.83
CA GLU A 183 6.06 4.54 -2.10
C GLU A 183 7.24 4.72 -3.04
N GLY A 184 8.36 4.04 -2.79
CA GLY A 184 9.53 4.04 -3.65
C GLY A 184 9.22 3.50 -5.06
N ILE A 185 8.38 2.47 -5.14
CA ILE A 185 7.90 1.90 -6.39
C ILE A 185 7.03 2.90 -7.14
N ASN A 186 6.08 3.55 -6.47
CA ASN A 186 5.23 4.55 -7.11
C ASN A 186 6.02 5.77 -7.59
N LYS A 187 7.02 6.23 -6.85
CA LYS A 187 7.94 7.27 -7.31
C LYS A 187 8.65 6.84 -8.60
N SER A 188 9.20 5.62 -8.64
CA SER A 188 9.96 5.13 -9.79
C SER A 188 9.09 4.66 -10.94
N VAL A 189 8.02 3.92 -10.69
CA VAL A 189 7.17 3.34 -11.75
C VAL A 189 6.25 4.39 -12.35
N ILE A 190 5.58 5.19 -11.52
CA ILE A 190 4.58 6.16 -11.97
C ILE A 190 5.17 7.57 -12.01
N GLY A 191 5.72 8.06 -10.89
CA GLY A 191 6.12 9.45 -10.70
C GLY A 191 7.11 9.92 -11.74
N HIS A 192 8.24 9.24 -11.90
CA HIS A 192 9.32 9.67 -12.80
C HIS A 192 8.92 9.74 -14.27
N ARG A 193 7.88 9.06 -14.68
CA ARG A 193 7.48 9.06 -16.10
C ARG A 193 6.14 9.71 -16.36
N MET A 194 5.20 9.63 -15.42
CA MET A 194 3.82 10.01 -15.67
C MET A 194 3.38 11.30 -14.96
N LYS A 195 4.17 11.79 -13.99
CA LYS A 195 3.89 13.02 -13.22
C LYS A 195 4.86 14.15 -13.54
N ARG A 196 5.35 14.26 -14.78
CA ARG A 196 6.20 15.38 -15.18
C ARG A 196 5.35 16.58 -15.62
N SER A 197 5.86 17.80 -15.40
CA SER A 197 5.20 19.02 -15.81
C SER A 197 4.84 18.98 -17.31
N GLY A 198 3.64 19.45 -17.65
CA GLY A 198 3.14 19.51 -19.03
C GLY A 198 2.73 18.16 -19.64
N GLN A 199 2.77 17.07 -18.90
CA GLN A 199 2.31 15.79 -19.42
C GLN A 199 0.82 15.58 -19.16
N HIS A 200 0.09 15.33 -20.24
CA HIS A 200 -1.30 14.91 -20.23
C HIS A 200 -1.41 13.49 -20.76
N TRP A 201 -2.21 12.68 -20.13
CA TRP A 201 -2.40 11.29 -20.49
C TRP A 201 -3.88 11.03 -20.78
N SER A 202 -4.16 10.45 -21.94
CA SER A 202 -5.45 9.80 -22.15
C SER A 202 -5.56 8.57 -21.24
N ARG A 203 -6.76 8.18 -20.84
CA ARG A 203 -6.96 7.00 -19.98
C ARG A 203 -6.32 5.73 -20.57
N PRO A 204 -6.49 5.39 -21.88
CA PRO A 204 -5.79 4.26 -22.49
C PRO A 204 -4.26 4.41 -22.49
N GLY A 205 -3.74 5.61 -22.75
CA GLY A 205 -2.31 5.89 -22.71
C GLY A 205 -1.73 5.73 -21.29
N ALA A 206 -2.41 6.23 -20.28
CA ALA A 206 -2.03 6.06 -18.88
C ALA A 206 -2.04 4.57 -18.48
N ARG A 207 -3.08 3.82 -18.85
CA ARG A 207 -3.17 2.37 -18.63
C ARG A 207 -2.00 1.62 -19.25
N GLY A 208 -1.74 1.83 -20.54
CA GLY A 208 -0.65 1.17 -21.26
C GLY A 208 0.73 1.50 -20.66
N MET A 209 0.96 2.77 -20.32
CA MET A 209 2.23 3.19 -19.73
C MET A 209 2.41 2.62 -18.31
N ALA A 210 1.38 2.64 -17.47
CA ALA A 210 1.43 2.07 -16.12
C ALA A 210 1.75 0.57 -16.18
N SER A 211 1.05 -0.17 -17.03
CA SER A 211 1.26 -1.61 -17.23
C SER A 211 2.67 -1.93 -17.75
N LEU A 212 3.13 -1.20 -18.78
CA LEU A 212 4.48 -1.39 -19.34
C LEU A 212 5.56 -1.14 -18.29
N ARG A 213 5.42 -0.09 -17.50
CA ARG A 213 6.38 0.22 -16.45
C ARG A 213 6.34 -0.78 -15.30
N ALA A 214 5.17 -1.23 -14.88
CA ALA A 214 5.05 -2.30 -13.88
C ALA A 214 5.81 -3.56 -14.35
N ARG A 215 5.60 -3.97 -15.59
CA ARG A 215 6.35 -5.10 -16.18
C ARG A 215 7.85 -4.87 -16.19
N ARG A 216 8.32 -3.70 -16.63
CA ARG A 216 9.75 -3.37 -16.67
C ARG A 216 10.42 -3.43 -15.29
N TYR A 217 9.70 -3.04 -14.25
CA TYR A 217 10.23 -3.02 -12.88
C TYR A 217 9.97 -4.31 -12.09
N SER A 218 9.26 -5.26 -12.68
CA SER A 218 9.09 -6.63 -12.16
C SER A 218 10.31 -7.47 -12.53
N ARG A 219 10.97 -8.10 -11.54
CA ARG A 219 12.10 -8.98 -11.81
C ARG A 219 11.70 -10.40 -12.23
N ARG A 220 10.51 -10.85 -11.85
CA ARG A 220 9.94 -12.14 -12.24
C ARG A 220 8.93 -12.01 -13.39
N SER A 221 9.11 -11.01 -14.26
CA SER A 221 8.28 -10.91 -15.46
C SER A 221 8.71 -11.95 -16.49
N PRO A 222 7.77 -12.63 -17.18
CA PRO A 222 8.11 -13.39 -18.38
C PRO A 222 8.71 -12.52 -19.50
N LEU A 223 8.67 -11.19 -19.35
CA LEU A 223 9.38 -10.22 -20.18
C LEU A 223 10.73 -9.79 -19.55
N SER A 224 11.28 -10.52 -18.58
CA SER A 224 12.67 -10.36 -18.18
C SER A 224 13.58 -10.63 -19.40
N GLN A 225 14.76 -10.00 -19.42
CA GLN A 225 15.62 -9.94 -20.61
C GLN A 225 15.89 -11.29 -21.33
N ASP A 226 15.71 -12.42 -20.64
CA ASP A 226 15.93 -13.76 -21.21
C ASP A 226 14.83 -14.16 -22.21
N HIS A 227 13.57 -13.77 -21.99
CA HIS A 227 12.50 -14.05 -22.95
C HIS A 227 12.54 -13.13 -24.18
N LEU A 228 13.07 -11.91 -24.03
CA LEU A 228 13.28 -11.02 -25.20
C LEU A 228 14.41 -11.49 -26.10
N ARG A 229 15.36 -12.29 -25.59
CA ARG A 229 16.42 -12.88 -26.40
C ARG A 229 15.96 -14.08 -27.23
N HIS A 230 14.87 -14.74 -26.85
CA HIS A 230 14.34 -15.91 -27.54
C HIS A 230 13.09 -15.66 -28.38
N ALA A 231 12.49 -14.46 -28.29
CA ALA A 231 11.48 -14.00 -29.22
C ALA A 231 12.17 -13.38 -30.47
N ALA A 232 12.95 -14.18 -31.17
CA ALA A 232 13.36 -13.83 -32.54
C ALA A 232 12.07 -13.78 -33.36
N PHE A 233 11.77 -12.61 -33.93
CA PHE A 233 10.74 -12.47 -34.92
C PHE A 233 11.03 -13.47 -36.06
N PRO A 234 10.05 -14.29 -36.46
CA PRO A 234 10.24 -15.07 -37.67
C PRO A 234 10.46 -14.07 -38.81
N THR A 235 11.65 -14.07 -39.38
CA THR A 235 11.91 -13.40 -40.64
C THR A 235 10.98 -14.05 -41.68
N SER A 236 9.88 -13.37 -41.99
CA SER A 236 9.08 -13.69 -43.14
C SER A 236 9.98 -13.58 -44.36
N GLN A 237 10.28 -14.71 -45.00
CA GLN A 237 10.82 -14.75 -46.32
C GLN A 237 9.85 -14.03 -47.27
N ILE A 238 10.31 -13.02 -47.93
CA ILE A 238 9.73 -12.48 -49.17
C ILE A 238 10.28 -13.27 -50.32
#